data_c06535a0bad2a061049ab2894736c5af
#
_entry.id   c06535a0bad2a061049ab2894736c5af
#
_cell.length_a   1.000
_cell.length_b   1.000
_cell.length_c   1.000
_cell.angle_alpha   90.00
_cell.angle_beta   90.00
_cell.angle_gamma   90.00
#
_symmetry.space_group_name_H-M   'P 1'
#
loop_
_entity.id
_entity.type
_entity.pdbx_description
1 polymer ?
#
loop_
_entity_poly.entity_id
_entity_poly.type
_entity_poly.pdbx_seq_one_letter_code
_entity_poly.pdbx_strand_id
1 'polypeptide(L)'
;MKKLLLACLTLFVVTAVNAQNQTGYQVGDLASDFNLKNVDGKNVSLASYKNAKGYIVIFTCNTCPVSKAYESRKEELHKMYAAKGYPVVAINTNDPVASPGDTYEKMQERAKEKNFSFAYLLDPDHVYTKKYGALRTPHVFVLQKTAKGNEVAYIGAIDNDQQLANPQRDNYVQNAVNQLLKGEKPSVASTKAIGCTIKWKKEVSK
;
A
#
# COMPACT_ATOMS: atom_id res chain seq x y z
N MET A 1 25.69 -53.16 -45.56
CA MET A 1 25.28 -51.77 -45.46
C MET A 1 24.58 -51.61 -44.13
N LYS A 2 25.31 -51.16 -43.08
CA LYS A 2 24.79 -50.98 -41.73
C LYS A 2 24.33 -49.50 -41.58
N LYS A 3 23.03 -49.28 -41.37
CA LYS A 3 22.47 -47.96 -41.10
C LYS A 3 22.65 -47.66 -39.63
N LEU A 4 23.43 -46.63 -39.33
CA LEU A 4 23.62 -46.08 -37.96
C LEU A 4 22.49 -45.08 -37.69
N LEU A 5 21.60 -45.45 -36.81
CA LEU A 5 20.57 -44.49 -36.28
C LEU A 5 21.20 -43.68 -35.14
N LEU A 6 21.38 -42.39 -35.39
CA LEU A 6 21.82 -41.42 -34.38
C LEU A 6 20.59 -40.91 -33.64
N ALA A 7 20.37 -41.33 -32.38
CA ALA A 7 19.33 -40.83 -31.53
C ALA A 7 19.83 -39.55 -30.84
N CYS A 8 19.31 -38.39 -31.27
CA CYS A 8 19.52 -37.11 -30.56
C CYS A 8 18.66 -37.07 -29.28
N LEU A 9 19.33 -37.23 -28.14
CA LEU A 9 18.72 -37.05 -26.83
C LEU A 9 18.73 -35.57 -26.49
N THR A 10 17.61 -34.88 -26.71
CA THR A 10 17.45 -33.46 -26.28
C THR A 10 17.22 -33.41 -24.79
N LEU A 11 18.24 -32.94 -24.06
CA LEU A 11 18.19 -32.70 -22.63
C LEU A 11 17.37 -31.43 -22.36
N PHE A 12 16.13 -31.60 -21.91
CA PHE A 12 15.32 -30.48 -21.41
C PHE A 12 15.87 -30.05 -20.04
N VAL A 13 16.66 -28.98 -20.02
CA VAL A 13 17.04 -28.30 -18.75
C VAL A 13 15.84 -27.50 -18.24
N VAL A 14 15.12 -28.09 -17.30
CA VAL A 14 14.10 -27.37 -16.54
C VAL A 14 14.84 -26.44 -15.57
N THR A 15 14.98 -25.17 -15.93
CA THR A 15 15.42 -24.14 -14.98
C THR A 15 14.32 -23.94 -13.97
N ALA A 16 14.50 -24.52 -12.78
CA ALA A 16 13.69 -24.18 -11.61
C ALA A 16 13.95 -22.69 -11.28
N VAL A 17 13.01 -21.84 -11.65
CA VAL A 17 12.98 -20.45 -11.17
C VAL A 17 12.72 -20.56 -9.67
N ASN A 18 13.75 -20.33 -8.86
CA ASN A 18 13.58 -20.10 -7.43
C ASN A 18 12.74 -18.85 -7.27
N ALA A 19 11.42 -19.02 -7.09
CA ALA A 19 10.56 -17.98 -6.53
C ALA A 19 11.06 -17.71 -5.11
N GLN A 20 11.93 -16.73 -4.96
CA GLN A 20 12.24 -16.19 -3.65
C GLN A 20 10.90 -15.82 -3.03
N ASN A 21 10.64 -16.27 -1.80
CA ASN A 21 9.48 -15.88 -1.01
C ASN A 21 9.48 -14.36 -0.82
N GLN A 22 9.01 -13.63 -1.82
CA GLN A 22 8.75 -12.21 -1.67
C GLN A 22 7.52 -12.09 -0.77
N THR A 23 7.75 -11.70 0.47
CA THR A 23 6.69 -11.39 1.40
C THR A 23 6.04 -10.07 0.98
N GLY A 24 4.77 -10.11 0.54
CA GLY A 24 3.99 -8.94 0.13
C GLY A 24 3.67 -8.88 -1.35
N TYR A 25 2.70 -8.03 -1.68
CA TYR A 25 2.24 -7.83 -3.05
C TYR A 25 3.29 -7.13 -3.91
N GLN A 26 3.30 -7.53 -5.18
CA GLN A 26 4.03 -6.90 -6.26
C GLN A 26 3.07 -6.17 -7.20
N VAL A 27 3.59 -5.29 -8.05
CA VAL A 27 2.81 -4.66 -9.12
C VAL A 27 2.26 -5.74 -10.06
N GLY A 28 0.96 -5.72 -10.31
CA GLY A 28 0.22 -6.72 -11.07
C GLY A 28 -0.47 -7.78 -10.22
N ASP A 29 -0.13 -7.93 -8.94
CA ASP A 29 -0.82 -8.87 -8.04
C ASP A 29 -2.24 -8.40 -7.72
N LEU A 30 -3.10 -9.35 -7.39
CA LEU A 30 -4.44 -9.07 -6.88
C LEU A 30 -4.40 -8.92 -5.37
N ALA A 31 -4.56 -7.69 -4.90
CA ALA A 31 -4.63 -7.40 -3.48
C ALA A 31 -5.96 -7.86 -2.88
N SER A 32 -5.90 -8.53 -1.74
CA SER A 32 -7.11 -8.89 -0.98
C SER A 32 -7.76 -7.67 -0.36
N ASP A 33 -9.06 -7.74 -0.19
CA ASP A 33 -9.79 -6.81 0.67
C ASP A 33 -9.42 -7.02 2.15
N PHE A 34 -9.72 -6.04 2.96
CA PHE A 34 -9.61 -6.05 4.40
C PHE A 34 -10.95 -5.66 5.04
N ASN A 35 -11.09 -5.91 6.33
CA ASN A 35 -12.21 -5.43 7.15
C ASN A 35 -11.64 -4.97 8.48
N LEU A 36 -11.33 -3.68 8.59
CA LEU A 36 -10.61 -3.09 9.71
C LEU A 36 -11.44 -2.00 10.39
N LYS A 37 -11.22 -1.84 11.70
CA LYS A 37 -11.89 -0.83 12.51
C LYS A 37 -11.38 0.57 12.17
N ASN A 38 -12.29 1.46 11.77
CA ASN A 38 -12.03 2.86 11.52
C ASN A 38 -12.11 3.69 12.82
N VAL A 39 -11.50 4.88 12.84
CA VAL A 39 -11.52 5.79 13.98
C VAL A 39 -12.93 6.24 14.40
N ASP A 40 -13.94 6.13 13.56
CA ASP A 40 -15.36 6.37 13.90
C ASP A 40 -16.06 5.17 14.57
N GLY A 41 -15.33 4.08 14.83
CA GLY A 41 -15.83 2.85 15.44
C GLY A 41 -16.43 1.83 14.48
N LYS A 42 -16.65 2.18 13.23
CA LYS A 42 -17.22 1.27 12.21
C LYS A 42 -16.11 0.46 11.52
N ASN A 43 -16.46 -0.71 11.03
CA ASN A 43 -15.57 -1.45 10.16
C ASN A 43 -15.66 -0.93 8.73
N VAL A 44 -14.50 -0.81 8.08
CA VAL A 44 -14.36 -0.39 6.68
C VAL A 44 -13.57 -1.44 5.90
N SER A 45 -14.04 -1.73 4.69
CA SER A 45 -13.38 -2.57 3.70
C SER A 45 -13.26 -1.81 2.38
N LEU A 46 -12.46 -2.30 1.44
CA LEU A 46 -12.44 -1.76 0.07
C LEU A 46 -13.82 -1.89 -0.59
N ALA A 47 -14.53 -3.00 -0.32
CA ALA A 47 -15.89 -3.22 -0.83
C ALA A 47 -16.93 -2.22 -0.30
N SER A 48 -16.64 -1.50 0.79
CA SER A 48 -17.50 -0.42 1.32
C SER A 48 -17.67 0.75 0.34
N TYR A 49 -16.70 0.93 -0.57
CA TYR A 49 -16.69 2.01 -1.56
C TYR A 49 -17.31 1.56 -2.88
N LYS A 50 -18.64 1.59 -2.98
CA LYS A 50 -19.40 1.02 -4.12
C LYS A 50 -19.01 1.61 -5.48
N ASN A 51 -18.69 2.90 -5.53
CA ASN A 51 -18.35 3.62 -6.76
C ASN A 51 -16.84 3.71 -7.02
N ALA A 52 -16.03 2.95 -6.26
CA ALA A 52 -14.58 2.99 -6.44
C ALA A 52 -14.17 2.33 -7.76
N LYS A 53 -13.28 3.02 -8.47
CA LYS A 53 -12.52 2.52 -9.63
C LYS A 53 -11.17 1.96 -9.21
N GLY A 54 -10.73 2.31 -8.01
CA GLY A 54 -9.49 1.88 -7.38
C GLY A 54 -9.33 2.51 -6.01
N TYR A 55 -8.15 2.41 -5.40
CA TYR A 55 -7.90 2.86 -4.04
C TYR A 55 -6.48 3.36 -3.90
N ILE A 56 -6.27 4.33 -3.01
CA ILE A 56 -4.96 4.76 -2.54
C ILE A 56 -4.83 4.25 -1.11
N VAL A 57 -4.25 3.05 -0.93
CA VAL A 57 -4.03 2.44 0.39
C VAL A 57 -2.70 2.92 0.94
N ILE A 58 -2.68 3.50 2.14
CA ILE A 58 -1.48 4.08 2.74
C ILE A 58 -1.26 3.48 4.13
N PHE A 59 -0.24 2.63 4.27
CA PHE A 59 0.23 2.19 5.57
C PHE A 59 0.98 3.34 6.24
N THR A 60 0.52 3.76 7.42
CA THR A 60 0.97 4.97 8.11
C THR A 60 0.98 4.78 9.62
N CYS A 61 1.29 5.83 10.38
CA CYS A 61 1.20 5.85 11.83
C CYS A 61 1.16 7.29 12.35
N ASN A 62 0.84 7.47 13.64
CA ASN A 62 0.81 8.79 14.28
C ASN A 62 2.19 9.30 14.70
N THR A 63 3.13 8.40 15.00
CA THR A 63 4.37 8.75 15.71
C THR A 63 5.54 9.06 14.78
N CYS A 64 5.55 8.54 13.55
CA CYS A 64 6.62 8.79 12.59
C CYS A 64 6.63 10.25 12.12
N PRO A 65 7.76 10.99 12.26
CA PRO A 65 7.86 12.34 11.75
C PRO A 65 7.56 12.46 10.26
N VAL A 66 8.01 11.47 9.47
CA VAL A 66 7.75 11.43 8.02
C VAL A 66 6.25 11.25 7.76
N SER A 67 5.57 10.32 8.44
CA SER A 67 4.12 10.14 8.30
C SER A 67 3.34 11.39 8.67
N LYS A 68 3.79 12.12 9.70
CA LYS A 68 3.20 13.41 10.11
C LYS A 68 3.39 14.50 9.04
N ALA A 69 4.59 14.60 8.45
CA ALA A 69 4.87 15.55 7.39
C ALA A 69 3.97 15.34 6.16
N TYR A 70 3.55 14.08 5.91
CA TYR A 70 2.67 13.74 4.79
C TYR A 70 1.16 13.82 5.09
N GLU A 71 0.73 14.28 6.25
CA GLU A 71 -0.71 14.30 6.60
C GLU A 71 -1.54 15.19 5.66
N SER A 72 -1.07 16.40 5.40
CA SER A 72 -1.74 17.31 4.45
C SER A 72 -1.85 16.72 3.06
N ARG A 73 -0.79 16.04 2.57
CA ARG A 73 -0.79 15.40 1.26
C ARG A 73 -1.72 14.19 1.17
N LYS A 74 -1.87 13.42 2.24
CA LYS A 74 -2.89 12.37 2.30
C LYS A 74 -4.30 12.94 2.16
N GLU A 75 -4.56 14.06 2.83
CA GLU A 75 -5.83 14.78 2.76
C GLU A 75 -6.05 15.39 1.36
N GLU A 76 -5.03 16.01 0.77
CA GLU A 76 -5.06 16.52 -0.59
C GLU A 76 -5.37 15.41 -1.61
N LEU A 77 -4.70 14.27 -1.51
CA LEU A 77 -4.94 13.10 -2.37
C LEU A 77 -6.39 12.63 -2.25
N HIS A 78 -6.94 12.57 -1.03
CA HIS A 78 -8.32 12.18 -0.83
C HIS A 78 -9.28 13.17 -1.49
N LYS A 79 -9.12 14.46 -1.25
CA LYS A 79 -9.94 15.53 -1.87
C LYS A 79 -9.88 15.52 -3.39
N MET A 80 -8.69 15.28 -3.96
CA MET A 80 -8.49 15.27 -5.42
C MET A 80 -9.13 14.07 -6.10
N TYR A 81 -9.13 12.90 -5.44
CA TYR A 81 -9.38 11.64 -6.13
C TYR A 81 -10.58 10.83 -5.61
N ALA A 82 -11.09 11.08 -4.41
CA ALA A 82 -12.22 10.30 -3.86
C ALA A 82 -13.46 10.38 -4.77
N ALA A 83 -13.85 11.58 -5.20
CA ALA A 83 -14.98 11.78 -6.12
C ALA A 83 -14.72 11.21 -7.51
N LYS A 84 -13.44 10.99 -7.90
CA LYS A 84 -13.07 10.36 -9.17
C LYS A 84 -13.00 8.83 -9.08
N GLY A 85 -13.29 8.27 -7.89
CA GLY A 85 -13.32 6.83 -7.62
C GLY A 85 -12.04 6.26 -7.05
N TYR A 86 -11.10 7.08 -6.54
CA TYR A 86 -9.87 6.65 -5.89
C TYR A 86 -9.76 7.24 -4.46
N PRO A 87 -10.58 6.78 -3.50
CA PRO A 87 -10.48 7.23 -2.12
C PRO A 87 -9.13 6.83 -1.51
N VAL A 88 -8.62 7.67 -0.59
CA VAL A 88 -7.53 7.29 0.30
C VAL A 88 -8.11 6.44 1.43
N VAL A 89 -7.42 5.33 1.74
CA VAL A 89 -7.65 4.49 2.91
C VAL A 89 -6.32 4.37 3.65
N ALA A 90 -6.21 5.02 4.79
CA ALA A 90 -5.01 4.99 5.61
C ALA A 90 -5.12 3.88 6.68
N ILE A 91 -4.03 3.13 6.91
CA ILE A 91 -3.98 2.02 7.85
C ILE A 91 -2.84 2.28 8.83
N ASN A 92 -3.17 2.42 10.12
CA ASN A 92 -2.15 2.44 11.17
C ASN A 92 -1.64 1.02 11.39
N THR A 93 -0.32 0.89 11.28
CA THR A 93 0.36 -0.40 11.28
C THR A 93 1.31 -0.59 12.46
N ASN A 94 1.45 0.39 13.36
CA ASN A 94 2.31 0.25 14.52
C ASN A 94 1.62 -0.48 15.67
N ASP A 95 2.34 -1.41 16.30
CA ASP A 95 1.91 -2.01 17.56
C ASP A 95 1.84 -0.94 18.66
N PRO A 96 0.69 -0.75 19.34
CA PRO A 96 0.53 0.28 20.36
C PRO A 96 1.36 0.04 21.62
N VAL A 97 1.80 -1.18 21.89
CA VAL A 97 2.72 -1.49 23.00
C VAL A 97 4.12 -0.99 22.67
N ALA A 98 4.57 -1.20 21.45
CA ALA A 98 5.87 -0.72 20.98
C ALA A 98 5.87 0.78 20.64
N SER A 99 4.69 1.36 20.41
CA SER A 99 4.49 2.76 20.02
C SER A 99 3.21 3.33 20.68
N PRO A 100 3.26 3.79 21.94
CA PRO A 100 2.08 4.22 22.70
C PRO A 100 1.31 5.40 22.07
N GLY A 101 1.92 6.16 21.18
CA GLY A 101 1.25 7.22 20.42
C GLY A 101 0.41 6.71 19.24
N ASP A 102 0.39 5.39 19.01
CA ASP A 102 -0.35 4.74 17.93
C ASP A 102 -1.52 3.88 18.44
N THR A 103 -1.98 4.11 19.69
CA THR A 103 -3.21 3.48 20.21
C THR A 103 -4.43 3.95 19.43
N TYR A 104 -5.52 3.19 19.51
CA TYR A 104 -6.77 3.52 18.82
C TYR A 104 -7.31 4.90 19.24
N GLU A 105 -7.25 5.23 20.53
CA GLU A 105 -7.65 6.52 21.08
C GLU A 105 -6.78 7.66 20.51
N LYS A 106 -5.47 7.44 20.41
CA LYS A 106 -4.55 8.42 19.80
C LYS A 106 -4.78 8.60 18.30
N MET A 107 -5.22 7.57 17.60
CA MET A 107 -5.65 7.69 16.21
C MET A 107 -6.92 8.56 16.10
N GLN A 108 -7.90 8.37 16.99
CA GLN A 108 -9.14 9.18 17.03
C GLN A 108 -8.82 10.65 17.31
N GLU A 109 -7.98 10.91 18.33
CA GLU A 109 -7.50 12.26 18.65
C GLU A 109 -6.84 12.91 17.42
N ARG A 110 -5.93 12.19 16.77
CA ARG A 110 -5.20 12.68 15.61
C ARG A 110 -6.09 12.95 14.40
N ALA A 111 -7.02 12.05 14.11
CA ALA A 111 -7.97 12.21 13.02
C ALA A 111 -8.87 13.45 13.24
N LYS A 112 -9.30 13.68 14.47
CA LYS A 112 -10.08 14.87 14.85
C LYS A 112 -9.25 16.15 14.75
N GLU A 113 -8.03 16.16 15.32
CA GLU A 113 -7.11 17.31 15.30
C GLU A 113 -6.80 17.76 13.88
N LYS A 114 -6.55 16.80 12.98
CA LYS A 114 -6.17 17.05 11.60
C LYS A 114 -7.35 17.08 10.61
N ASN A 115 -8.57 16.88 11.10
CA ASN A 115 -9.79 16.84 10.29
C ASN A 115 -9.68 15.88 9.10
N PHE A 116 -9.21 14.64 9.35
CA PHE A 116 -9.09 13.65 8.28
C PHE A 116 -10.46 13.33 7.67
N SER A 117 -10.57 13.51 6.35
CA SER A 117 -11.79 13.18 5.59
C SER A 117 -11.75 11.75 5.00
N PHE A 118 -10.60 11.08 5.08
CA PHE A 118 -10.40 9.69 4.66
C PHE A 118 -10.55 8.71 5.82
N ALA A 119 -10.80 7.43 5.51
CA ALA A 119 -10.83 6.37 6.50
C ALA A 119 -9.43 6.14 7.09
N TYR A 120 -9.33 6.09 8.43
CA TYR A 120 -8.11 5.81 9.16
C TYR A 120 -8.29 4.56 10.02
N LEU A 121 -7.75 3.45 9.56
CA LEU A 121 -8.02 2.10 10.05
C LEU A 121 -6.88 1.60 10.94
N LEU A 122 -7.21 0.68 11.86
CA LEU A 122 -6.23 0.01 12.72
C LEU A 122 -6.02 -1.43 12.27
N ASP A 123 -4.77 -1.84 12.04
CA ASP A 123 -4.33 -3.23 11.78
C ASP A 123 -3.51 -3.76 12.98
N PRO A 124 -4.19 -4.14 14.10
CA PRO A 124 -3.52 -4.36 15.40
C PRO A 124 -2.63 -5.60 15.43
N ASP A 125 -2.90 -6.56 14.55
CA ASP A 125 -2.16 -7.83 14.46
C ASP A 125 -1.25 -7.89 13.23
N HIS A 126 -1.08 -6.77 12.53
CA HIS A 126 -0.27 -6.64 11.32
C HIS A 126 -0.66 -7.60 10.19
N VAL A 127 -1.91 -8.08 10.15
CA VAL A 127 -2.38 -9.06 9.17
C VAL A 127 -2.24 -8.51 7.76
N TYR A 128 -2.79 -7.33 7.54
CA TYR A 128 -2.76 -6.69 6.21
C TYR A 128 -1.44 -5.99 5.95
N THR A 129 -0.80 -5.47 6.98
CA THR A 129 0.55 -4.91 6.90
C THR A 129 1.54 -5.94 6.34
N LYS A 130 1.55 -7.17 6.87
CA LYS A 130 2.37 -8.28 6.39
C LYS A 130 1.95 -8.73 4.99
N LYS A 131 0.64 -8.88 4.77
CA LYS A 131 0.08 -9.36 3.50
C LYS A 131 0.39 -8.42 2.32
N TYR A 132 0.30 -7.11 2.54
CA TYR A 132 0.69 -6.12 1.55
C TYR A 132 2.20 -5.99 1.40
N GLY A 133 2.97 -6.39 2.40
CA GLY A 133 4.42 -6.22 2.43
C GLY A 133 4.85 -4.79 2.73
N ALA A 134 4.05 -4.08 3.54
CA ALA A 134 4.43 -2.74 3.97
C ALA A 134 5.63 -2.81 4.92
N LEU A 135 6.66 -2.00 4.65
CA LEU A 135 7.93 -2.02 5.39
C LEU A 135 8.19 -0.72 6.16
N ARG A 136 7.52 0.36 5.77
CA ARG A 136 7.76 1.70 6.29
C ARG A 136 6.45 2.46 6.45
N THR A 137 6.50 3.59 7.14
CA THR A 137 5.39 4.53 7.25
C THR A 137 5.85 5.93 6.86
N PRO A 138 5.24 6.54 5.79
CA PRO A 138 4.19 5.99 4.94
C PRO A 138 4.72 5.01 3.87
N HIS A 139 3.86 4.03 3.48
CA HIS A 139 4.07 3.15 2.32
C HIS A 139 2.76 3.05 1.55
N VAL A 140 2.78 3.36 0.27
CA VAL A 140 1.57 3.47 -0.57
C VAL A 140 1.44 2.28 -1.50
N PHE A 141 0.18 1.85 -1.67
CA PHE A 141 -0.26 0.90 -2.69
C PHE A 141 -1.44 1.52 -3.43
N VAL A 142 -1.28 1.84 -4.72
CA VAL A 142 -2.41 2.25 -5.55
C VAL A 142 -2.99 1.00 -6.19
N LEU A 143 -4.27 0.77 -5.95
CA LEU A 143 -5.00 -0.38 -6.48
C LEU A 143 -5.94 0.07 -7.59
N GLN A 144 -5.96 -0.67 -8.70
CA GLN A 144 -6.95 -0.54 -9.78
C GLN A 144 -8.00 -1.64 -9.61
N LYS A 145 -9.27 -1.26 -9.55
CA LYS A 145 -10.38 -2.23 -9.55
C LYS A 145 -10.58 -2.75 -10.98
N THR A 146 -10.50 -4.06 -11.13
CA THR A 146 -10.67 -4.77 -12.39
C THR A 146 -11.76 -5.84 -12.26
N ALA A 147 -12.13 -6.49 -13.36
CA ALA A 147 -13.05 -7.64 -13.33
C ALA A 147 -12.47 -8.82 -12.53
N LYS A 148 -11.14 -8.91 -12.40
CA LYS A 148 -10.45 -9.96 -11.65
C LYS A 148 -10.29 -9.66 -10.16
N GLY A 149 -10.43 -8.40 -9.75
CA GLY A 149 -10.21 -7.93 -8.38
C GLY A 149 -9.45 -6.62 -8.32
N ASN A 150 -8.83 -6.34 -7.19
CA ASN A 150 -8.05 -5.12 -6.94
C ASN A 150 -6.58 -5.35 -7.33
N GLU A 151 -6.20 -4.99 -8.56
CA GLU A 151 -4.85 -5.13 -9.06
C GLU A 151 -3.94 -4.02 -8.51
N VAL A 152 -2.77 -4.38 -8.01
CA VAL A 152 -1.75 -3.44 -7.55
C VAL A 152 -1.12 -2.75 -8.76
N ALA A 153 -1.35 -1.45 -8.90
CA ALA A 153 -0.86 -0.65 -10.01
C ALA A 153 0.40 0.16 -9.68
N TYR A 154 0.58 0.52 -8.40
CA TYR A 154 1.76 1.24 -7.94
C TYR A 154 2.08 0.89 -6.49
N ILE A 155 3.39 0.81 -6.16
CA ILE A 155 3.91 0.61 -4.79
C ILE A 155 5.03 1.60 -4.52
N GLY A 156 5.01 2.32 -3.37
CA GLY A 156 6.14 3.16 -3.01
C GLY A 156 5.84 4.37 -2.15
N ALA A 157 6.53 5.47 -2.44
CA ALA A 157 6.39 6.76 -1.76
C ALA A 157 5.19 7.56 -2.30
N ILE A 158 4.72 8.54 -1.54
CA ILE A 158 3.72 9.50 -2.00
C ILE A 158 4.31 10.39 -3.10
N ASP A 159 5.51 10.92 -2.84
CA ASP A 159 6.33 11.74 -3.73
C ASP A 159 7.79 11.68 -3.29
N ASN A 160 8.69 12.49 -3.87
CA ASN A 160 10.10 12.53 -3.53
C ASN A 160 10.50 13.71 -2.62
N ASP A 161 9.51 14.38 -1.99
CA ASP A 161 9.77 15.57 -1.17
C ASP A 161 9.10 15.48 0.22
N GLN A 162 9.81 14.89 1.19
CA GLN A 162 9.33 14.77 2.57
C GLN A 162 9.21 16.10 3.31
N GLN A 163 9.97 17.09 2.90
CA GLN A 163 10.08 18.38 3.60
C GLN A 163 9.08 19.42 3.10
N LEU A 164 8.30 19.11 2.07
CA LEU A 164 7.36 20.05 1.43
C LEU A 164 8.05 21.30 0.85
N ALA A 165 9.33 21.17 0.51
CA ALA A 165 10.19 22.31 0.12
C ALA A 165 10.38 22.43 -1.39
N ASN A 166 10.15 21.34 -2.15
CA ASN A 166 10.37 21.33 -3.59
C ASN A 166 9.05 21.47 -4.37
N PRO A 167 8.77 22.62 -5.00
CA PRO A 167 7.58 22.80 -5.81
C PRO A 167 7.59 21.95 -7.11
N GLN A 168 8.77 21.48 -7.53
CA GLN A 168 8.97 20.66 -8.74
C GLN A 168 9.12 19.16 -8.39
N ARG A 169 8.58 18.74 -7.26
CA ARG A 169 8.64 17.34 -6.83
C ARG A 169 7.94 16.38 -7.79
N ASP A 170 8.42 15.16 -7.83
CA ASP A 170 7.75 14.06 -8.52
C ASP A 170 6.56 13.57 -7.69
N ASN A 171 5.35 13.83 -8.16
CA ASN A 171 4.11 13.43 -7.48
C ASN A 171 3.72 12.00 -7.88
N TYR A 172 4.43 10.99 -7.40
CA TYR A 172 4.30 9.59 -7.84
C TYR A 172 2.86 9.06 -7.77
N VAL A 173 2.19 9.22 -6.63
CA VAL A 173 0.80 8.74 -6.46
C VAL A 173 -0.16 9.49 -7.36
N GLN A 174 -0.03 10.82 -7.48
CA GLN A 174 -0.88 11.62 -8.36
C GLN A 174 -0.71 11.20 -9.83
N ASN A 175 0.55 11.01 -10.25
CA ASN A 175 0.87 10.59 -11.61
C ASN A 175 0.28 9.21 -11.91
N ALA A 176 0.45 8.25 -10.99
CA ALA A 176 -0.12 6.91 -11.13
C ALA A 176 -1.65 6.95 -11.26
N VAL A 177 -2.35 7.64 -10.35
CA VAL A 177 -3.81 7.73 -10.38
C VAL A 177 -4.30 8.47 -11.62
N ASN A 178 -3.62 9.55 -12.05
CA ASN A 178 -3.99 10.29 -13.27
C ASN A 178 -3.86 9.42 -14.52
N GLN A 179 -2.84 8.57 -14.61
CA GLN A 179 -2.69 7.62 -15.72
C GLN A 179 -3.77 6.54 -15.68
N LEU A 180 -4.06 5.97 -14.51
CA LEU A 180 -5.14 4.99 -14.35
C LEU A 180 -6.52 5.56 -14.72
N LEU A 181 -6.79 6.83 -14.40
CA LEU A 181 -8.04 7.52 -14.79
C LEU A 181 -8.18 7.70 -16.30
N LYS A 182 -7.06 7.71 -17.04
CA LYS A 182 -7.05 7.72 -18.53
C LYS A 182 -7.09 6.31 -19.14
N GLY A 183 -7.09 5.26 -18.30
CA GLY A 183 -6.99 3.87 -18.76
C GLY A 183 -5.55 3.42 -19.10
N GLU A 184 -4.56 4.18 -18.69
CA GLU A 184 -3.15 3.91 -18.91
C GLU A 184 -2.53 3.22 -17.67
N LYS A 185 -1.50 2.40 -17.86
CA LYS A 185 -0.68 1.90 -16.74
C LYS A 185 0.25 2.99 -16.23
N PRO A 186 0.56 3.02 -14.92
CA PRO A 186 1.55 3.95 -14.39
C PRO A 186 2.92 3.78 -15.06
N SER A 187 3.48 4.85 -15.59
CA SER A 187 4.82 4.86 -16.20
C SER A 187 5.92 4.60 -15.16
N VAL A 188 5.67 5.01 -13.91
CA VAL A 188 6.46 4.67 -12.72
C VAL A 188 5.59 3.79 -11.85
N ALA A 189 5.77 2.47 -11.92
CA ALA A 189 4.96 1.50 -11.20
C ALA A 189 5.47 1.21 -9.78
N SER A 190 6.71 1.54 -9.48
CA SER A 190 7.26 1.39 -8.13
C SER A 190 8.34 2.42 -7.82
N THR A 191 8.41 2.81 -6.54
CA THR A 191 9.48 3.64 -5.98
C THR A 191 9.85 3.12 -4.59
N LYS A 192 10.98 3.56 -4.06
CA LYS A 192 11.36 3.23 -2.68
C LYS A 192 10.45 3.99 -1.71
N ALA A 193 9.75 3.28 -0.82
CA ALA A 193 9.05 3.90 0.28
C ALA A 193 10.04 4.58 1.24
N ILE A 194 9.75 5.83 1.61
CA ILE A 194 10.59 6.65 2.48
C ILE A 194 9.82 6.91 3.77
N GLY A 195 10.44 6.57 4.91
CA GLY A 195 9.79 6.74 6.21
C GLY A 195 10.41 5.87 7.30
N CYS A 196 9.77 5.89 8.46
CA CYS A 196 10.18 5.09 9.61
C CYS A 196 9.87 3.61 9.40
N THR A 197 10.67 2.74 10.01
CA THR A 197 10.33 1.30 10.09
C THR A 197 9.09 1.08 10.95
N ILE A 198 8.29 0.11 10.57
CA ILE A 198 7.10 -0.31 11.32
C ILE A 198 7.50 -0.82 12.70
N LYS A 199 6.72 -0.47 13.72
CA LYS A 199 6.88 -0.99 15.08
C LYS A 199 6.04 -2.26 15.21
N TRP A 200 6.69 -3.39 14.99
CA TRP A 200 6.06 -4.70 15.02
C TRP A 200 5.72 -5.14 16.45
N LYS A 201 4.62 -5.85 16.58
CA LYS A 201 4.29 -6.58 17.81
C LYS A 201 5.40 -7.59 18.10
N LYS A 202 5.95 -7.56 19.32
CA LYS A 202 6.95 -8.55 19.72
C LYS A 202 6.28 -9.91 19.86
N GLU A 203 6.84 -10.92 19.22
CA GLU A 203 6.44 -12.29 19.47
C GLU A 203 6.84 -12.64 20.91
N VAL A 204 5.86 -13.06 21.69
CA VAL A 204 6.15 -13.61 23.03
C VAL A 204 6.76 -14.99 22.78
N SER A 205 8.08 -15.11 22.94
CA SER A 205 8.73 -16.42 22.95
C SER A 205 8.11 -17.26 24.07
N LYS A 206 7.45 -18.35 23.69
CA LYS A 206 6.94 -19.37 24.62
C LYS A 206 8.08 -20.17 25.20
#